data_939efb8f8c3b15ccfe505652d7c96b57
#
_entry.id   939efb8f8c3b15ccfe505652d7c96b57
#
_cell.length_a   1.000
_cell.length_b   1.000
_cell.length_c   1.000
_cell.angle_alpha   90.00
_cell.angle_beta   90.00
_cell.angle_gamma   90.00
#
_symmetry.space_group_name_H-M   'P 1'
#
loop_
_entity.id
_entity.type
_entity.pdbx_description
1 polymer ?
#
loop_
_entity_poly.entity_id
_entity_poly.type
_entity_poly.pdbx_seq_one_letter_code
_entity_poly.pdbx_strand_id
1 'polypeptide(L)'
;MSNRLPHIPNKHKICVICEGNEEYEYINRLKELKVWNEQYEISLINAEGNGNIPARYQDRYQNGVYEAVLIFCDTDKKPYEQYDDIKRKINEFHGIDNVANEIIIFGNPCTMQIILKHWTDEVLKSQAKQVNAPLIEKYTRVKGYKGKGNQIKEVMEQITSENYRVMCERLNLLEQNDSIIGSSNFSKIIEWFESENCEWIGKINEILENE
;
A
#
# COMPACT_ATOMS: atom_id res chain seq x y z
N MET A 1 37.59 2.63 31.10
CA MET A 1 36.37 2.00 30.56
C MET A 1 35.90 2.85 29.38
N SER A 2 35.99 2.34 28.15
CA SER A 2 35.60 3.08 26.94
C SER A 2 34.09 3.07 26.84
N ASN A 3 33.46 4.23 27.06
CA ASN A 3 32.03 4.46 26.77
C ASN A 3 31.85 4.48 25.24
N ARG A 4 31.79 3.32 24.60
CA ARG A 4 31.31 3.24 23.25
C ARG A 4 29.80 3.47 23.31
N LEU A 5 29.35 4.56 22.69
CA LEU A 5 27.91 4.78 22.43
C LEU A 5 27.36 3.56 21.69
N PRO A 6 26.15 3.10 22.01
CA PRO A 6 25.54 2.00 21.29
C PRO A 6 25.46 2.36 19.80
N HIS A 7 25.87 1.42 18.95
CA HIS A 7 25.75 1.56 17.50
C HIS A 7 24.24 1.52 17.18
N ILE A 8 23.68 2.65 16.79
CA ILE A 8 22.32 2.72 16.26
C ILE A 8 22.43 2.23 14.81
N PRO A 9 21.87 1.07 14.46
CA PRO A 9 21.90 0.61 13.08
C PRO A 9 21.17 1.61 12.20
N ASN A 10 21.75 1.94 11.03
CA ASN A 10 21.04 2.72 10.03
C ASN A 10 19.80 1.96 9.57
N LYS A 11 18.66 2.61 9.64
CA LYS A 11 17.40 2.04 9.13
C LYS A 11 17.32 2.23 7.62
N HIS A 12 16.72 1.25 6.94
CA HIS A 12 16.40 1.35 5.52
C HIS A 12 15.26 2.35 5.31
N LYS A 13 15.52 3.40 4.54
CA LYS A 13 14.54 4.47 4.29
C LYS A 13 13.65 4.12 3.09
N ILE A 14 12.39 3.90 3.36
CA ILE A 14 11.39 3.57 2.35
C ILE A 14 10.35 4.68 2.28
N CYS A 15 9.98 5.08 1.07
CA CYS A 15 8.86 5.99 0.83
C CYS A 15 7.67 5.22 0.28
N VAL A 16 6.47 5.42 0.84
CA VAL A 16 5.23 4.93 0.27
C VAL A 16 4.35 6.12 -0.11
N ILE A 17 4.09 6.26 -1.41
CA ILE A 17 3.20 7.27 -1.96
C ILE A 17 1.80 6.70 -1.98
N CYS A 18 0.93 7.24 -1.15
CA CYS A 18 -0.46 6.87 -1.01
C CYS A 18 -1.32 7.75 -1.91
N GLU A 19 -2.30 7.18 -2.61
CA GLU A 19 -3.20 7.93 -3.47
C GLU A 19 -3.94 9.03 -2.72
N GLY A 20 -4.51 8.67 -1.58
CA GLY A 20 -5.33 9.56 -0.77
C GLY A 20 -5.27 9.24 0.73
N ASN A 21 -6.28 9.74 1.45
CA ASN A 21 -6.33 9.60 2.91
C ASN A 21 -6.57 8.15 3.37
N GLU A 22 -7.29 7.34 2.60
CA GLU A 22 -7.61 5.96 3.00
C GLU A 22 -6.36 5.09 3.03
N GLU A 23 -5.54 5.13 1.99
CA GLU A 23 -4.26 4.44 1.88
C GLU A 23 -3.27 4.96 2.94
N TYR A 24 -3.18 6.30 3.07
CA TYR A 24 -2.29 6.95 4.01
C TYR A 24 -2.59 6.54 5.46
N GLU A 25 -3.83 6.67 5.90
CA GLU A 25 -4.25 6.35 7.27
C GLU A 25 -4.13 4.85 7.56
N TYR A 26 -4.38 4.00 6.54
CA TYR A 26 -4.22 2.56 6.69
C TYR A 26 -2.76 2.17 6.96
N ILE A 27 -1.82 2.61 6.10
CA ILE A 27 -0.40 2.34 6.31
C ILE A 27 0.09 2.98 7.63
N ASN A 28 -0.35 4.19 7.94
CA ASN A 28 0.00 4.86 9.19
C ASN A 28 -0.47 4.05 10.41
N ARG A 29 -1.68 3.50 10.36
CA ARG A 29 -2.20 2.63 11.42
C ARG A 29 -1.35 1.39 11.64
N LEU A 30 -0.92 0.72 10.56
CA LEU A 30 -0.05 -0.45 10.66
C LEU A 30 1.33 -0.08 11.25
N LYS A 31 1.87 1.09 10.92
CA LYS A 31 3.09 1.62 11.54
C LYS A 31 2.91 1.86 13.05
N GLU A 32 1.80 2.48 13.47
CA GLU A 32 1.49 2.72 14.88
C GLU A 32 1.40 1.42 15.69
N LEU A 33 0.85 0.37 15.08
CA LEU A 33 0.75 -0.96 15.67
C LEU A 33 2.09 -1.69 15.73
N LYS A 34 3.15 -1.15 15.07
CA LYS A 34 4.50 -1.74 15.01
C LYS A 34 4.49 -3.19 14.55
N VAL A 35 3.66 -3.49 13.53
CA VAL A 35 3.53 -4.84 12.99
C VAL A 35 4.66 -5.21 12.03
N TRP A 36 5.47 -4.25 11.62
CA TRP A 36 6.59 -4.41 10.69
C TRP A 36 7.94 -4.34 11.37
N ASN A 37 8.99 -4.84 10.70
CA ASN A 37 10.34 -4.88 11.23
C ASN A 37 10.88 -3.46 11.46
N GLU A 38 11.50 -3.25 12.63
CA GLU A 38 12.02 -1.94 13.04
C GLU A 38 13.22 -1.44 12.22
N GLN A 39 13.81 -2.30 11.38
CA GLN A 39 14.87 -1.90 10.46
C GLN A 39 14.41 -0.96 9.34
N TYR A 40 13.10 -0.87 9.09
CA TYR A 40 12.54 0.03 8.09
C TYR A 40 12.06 1.35 8.70
N GLU A 41 12.50 2.46 8.10
CA GLU A 41 11.98 3.80 8.35
C GLU A 41 11.02 4.17 7.21
N ILE A 42 9.73 4.01 7.44
CA ILE A 42 8.71 4.20 6.40
C ILE A 42 8.16 5.62 6.46
N SER A 43 8.41 6.39 5.42
CA SER A 43 7.84 7.72 5.18
C SER A 43 6.61 7.63 4.30
N LEU A 44 5.54 8.33 4.65
CA LEU A 44 4.29 8.34 3.90
C LEU A 44 4.07 9.68 3.23
N ILE A 45 3.60 9.65 1.99
CA ILE A 45 3.21 10.83 1.23
C ILE A 45 1.79 10.63 0.71
N ASN A 46 0.89 11.54 1.07
CA ASN A 46 -0.43 11.61 0.45
C ASN A 46 -0.31 12.37 -0.88
N ALA A 47 -0.62 11.71 -1.98
CA ALA A 47 -0.56 12.32 -3.31
C ALA A 47 -1.74 13.25 -3.58
N GLU A 48 -2.80 13.18 -2.76
CA GLU A 48 -4.02 13.97 -2.95
C GLU A 48 -4.70 13.71 -4.32
N GLY A 49 -4.67 12.45 -4.73
CA GLY A 49 -5.33 11.91 -5.93
C GLY A 49 -4.40 11.31 -6.97
N ASN A 50 -4.96 10.42 -7.78
CA ASN A 50 -4.26 9.61 -8.79
C ASN A 50 -3.37 10.42 -9.74
N GLY A 51 -3.84 11.58 -10.19
CA GLY A 51 -3.11 12.42 -11.15
C GLY A 51 -1.76 12.93 -10.65
N ASN A 52 -1.57 13.01 -9.33
CA ASN A 52 -0.34 13.52 -8.72
C ASN A 52 0.69 12.42 -8.41
N ILE A 53 0.28 11.14 -8.41
CA ILE A 53 1.13 10.02 -8.05
C ILE A 53 2.43 9.98 -8.88
N PRO A 54 2.38 10.05 -10.23
CA PRO A 54 3.60 9.96 -11.03
C PRO A 54 4.61 11.07 -10.72
N ALA A 55 4.13 12.30 -10.56
CA ALA A 55 5.00 13.43 -10.24
C ALA A 55 5.63 13.31 -8.84
N ARG A 56 4.85 12.85 -7.85
CA ARG A 56 5.37 12.59 -6.50
C ARG A 56 6.38 11.46 -6.48
N TYR A 57 6.13 10.39 -7.26
CA TYR A 57 7.06 9.29 -7.40
C TYR A 57 8.40 9.76 -7.98
N GLN A 58 8.37 10.43 -9.13
CA GLN A 58 9.58 10.93 -9.80
C GLN A 58 10.40 11.84 -8.89
N ASP A 59 9.75 12.79 -8.19
CA ASP A 59 10.42 13.68 -7.23
C ASP A 59 11.12 12.90 -6.11
N ARG A 60 10.46 11.90 -5.53
CA ARG A 60 11.03 11.12 -4.41
C ARG A 60 12.09 10.14 -4.86
N TYR A 61 11.94 9.54 -6.03
CA TYR A 61 12.94 8.66 -6.61
C TYR A 61 14.22 9.42 -6.97
N GLN A 62 14.10 10.55 -7.66
CA GLN A 62 15.25 11.33 -8.13
C GLN A 62 16.06 12.00 -7.00
N ASN A 63 15.46 12.31 -5.87
CA ASN A 63 16.19 12.98 -4.79
C ASN A 63 17.14 12.03 -4.02
N GLY A 64 17.07 10.73 -4.23
CA GLY A 64 18.01 9.74 -3.69
C GLY A 64 18.01 9.60 -2.15
N VAL A 65 16.99 10.13 -1.47
CA VAL A 65 16.90 10.04 0.01
C VAL A 65 16.41 8.65 0.46
N TYR A 66 15.60 8.00 -0.38
CA TYR A 66 14.97 6.71 -0.09
C TYR A 66 15.64 5.60 -0.86
N GLU A 67 15.83 4.46 -0.21
CA GLU A 67 16.36 3.25 -0.84
C GLU A 67 15.34 2.54 -1.72
N ALA A 68 14.04 2.73 -1.43
CA ALA A 68 12.96 2.34 -2.32
C ALA A 68 11.78 3.32 -2.22
N VAL A 69 11.10 3.54 -3.34
CA VAL A 69 9.88 4.34 -3.43
C VAL A 69 8.77 3.46 -3.99
N LEU A 70 7.74 3.26 -3.20
CA LEU A 70 6.57 2.43 -3.53
C LEU A 70 5.34 3.30 -3.74
N ILE A 71 4.36 2.80 -4.46
CA ILE A 71 3.08 3.45 -4.69
C ILE A 71 1.99 2.55 -4.12
N PHE A 72 1.02 3.13 -3.39
CA PHE A 72 -0.17 2.43 -2.93
C PHE A 72 -1.42 3.18 -3.37
N CYS A 73 -2.21 2.55 -4.23
CA CYS A 73 -3.37 3.19 -4.87
C CYS A 73 -4.50 2.21 -5.19
N ASP A 74 -5.66 2.76 -5.48
CA ASP A 74 -6.82 2.03 -5.97
C ASP A 74 -6.73 1.77 -7.49
N THR A 75 -7.36 0.71 -7.97
CA THR A 75 -7.51 0.54 -9.44
C THR A 75 -8.70 1.32 -9.98
N ASP A 76 -9.61 1.78 -9.10
CA ASP A 76 -10.82 2.53 -9.43
C ASP A 76 -11.78 1.80 -10.38
N LYS A 77 -12.49 2.58 -11.21
CA LYS A 77 -13.53 2.05 -12.12
C LYS A 77 -12.93 1.64 -13.46
N LYS A 78 -13.41 0.51 -13.98
CA LYS A 78 -13.17 0.18 -15.39
C LYS A 78 -13.63 1.34 -16.30
N PRO A 79 -12.84 1.68 -17.33
CA PRO A 79 -11.74 0.90 -17.89
C PRO A 79 -10.35 1.08 -17.23
N TYR A 80 -10.26 1.53 -15.99
CA TYR A 80 -9.01 1.73 -15.23
C TYR A 80 -8.07 2.83 -15.79
N GLU A 81 -8.61 3.78 -16.54
CA GLU A 81 -7.82 4.79 -17.25
C GLU A 81 -6.80 5.52 -16.37
N GLN A 82 -7.17 5.87 -15.14
CA GLN A 82 -6.26 6.58 -14.23
C GLN A 82 -5.16 5.67 -13.71
N TYR A 83 -5.49 4.45 -13.35
CA TYR A 83 -4.53 3.45 -12.89
C TYR A 83 -3.55 3.05 -14.02
N ASP A 84 -4.06 2.83 -15.23
CA ASP A 84 -3.24 2.53 -16.40
C ASP A 84 -2.34 3.70 -16.79
N ASP A 85 -2.80 4.96 -16.63
CA ASP A 85 -2.01 6.16 -16.85
C ASP A 85 -0.85 6.27 -15.83
N ILE A 86 -1.08 5.91 -14.56
CA ILE A 86 -0.02 5.84 -13.56
C ILE A 86 1.03 4.82 -13.99
N LYS A 87 0.64 3.59 -14.33
CA LYS A 87 1.56 2.53 -14.78
C LYS A 87 2.36 2.96 -16.00
N ARG A 88 1.69 3.53 -17.00
CA ARG A 88 2.34 4.03 -18.21
C ARG A 88 3.40 5.10 -17.90
N LYS A 89 3.07 6.10 -17.09
CA LYS A 89 4.00 7.18 -16.74
C LYS A 89 5.20 6.71 -15.93
N ILE A 90 5.02 5.73 -15.06
CA ILE A 90 6.12 5.11 -14.31
C ILE A 90 7.03 4.32 -15.25
N ASN A 91 6.46 3.51 -16.15
CA ASN A 91 7.23 2.77 -17.15
C ASN A 91 8.01 3.72 -18.07
N GLU A 92 7.38 4.79 -18.57
CA GLU A 92 8.02 5.82 -19.38
C GLU A 92 9.17 6.53 -18.65
N PHE A 93 9.00 6.80 -17.36
CA PHE A 93 10.03 7.44 -16.54
C PHE A 93 11.30 6.59 -16.41
N HIS A 94 11.15 5.27 -16.23
CA HIS A 94 12.28 4.35 -16.17
C HIS A 94 12.75 3.88 -17.53
N GLY A 95 11.95 4.06 -18.58
CA GLY A 95 12.23 3.52 -19.92
C GLY A 95 12.13 1.98 -19.98
N ILE A 96 11.40 1.35 -19.06
CA ILE A 96 11.31 -0.10 -18.90
C ILE A 96 9.83 -0.51 -18.89
N ASP A 97 9.47 -1.46 -19.74
CA ASP A 97 8.11 -1.98 -19.81
C ASP A 97 7.73 -2.78 -18.55
N ASN A 98 6.52 -2.54 -18.08
CA ASN A 98 5.92 -3.24 -16.93
C ASN A 98 6.62 -3.05 -15.57
N VAL A 99 7.63 -2.21 -15.47
CA VAL A 99 8.36 -1.97 -14.21
C VAL A 99 7.45 -1.42 -13.11
N ALA A 100 6.41 -0.70 -13.47
CA ALA A 100 5.40 -0.19 -12.54
C ALA A 100 4.77 -1.31 -11.68
N ASN A 101 4.66 -2.55 -12.20
CA ASN A 101 4.09 -3.68 -11.47
C ASN A 101 4.95 -4.12 -10.28
N GLU A 102 6.23 -3.76 -10.27
CA GLU A 102 7.14 -4.11 -9.17
C GLU A 102 7.00 -3.21 -7.97
N ILE A 103 6.57 -1.96 -8.19
CA ILE A 103 6.51 -0.93 -7.14
C ILE A 103 5.10 -0.46 -6.80
N ILE A 104 4.10 -0.80 -7.62
CA ILE A 104 2.70 -0.46 -7.35
C ILE A 104 2.04 -1.56 -6.54
N ILE A 105 1.53 -1.15 -5.39
CA ILE A 105 0.63 -1.93 -4.53
C ILE A 105 -0.77 -1.42 -4.77
N PHE A 106 -1.71 -2.33 -5.00
CA PHE A 106 -3.08 -1.96 -5.36
C PHE A 106 -4.14 -2.67 -4.54
N GLY A 107 -5.32 -2.03 -4.43
CA GLY A 107 -6.58 -2.62 -4.03
C GLY A 107 -7.60 -2.51 -5.17
N ASN A 108 -8.20 -3.62 -5.60
CA ASN A 108 -9.24 -3.60 -6.62
C ASN A 108 -10.59 -4.03 -6.03
N PRO A 109 -11.61 -3.19 -6.04
CA PRO A 109 -11.69 -1.86 -6.66
C PRO A 109 -11.10 -0.73 -5.83
N CYS A 110 -10.81 -0.96 -4.57
CA CYS A 110 -10.28 0.06 -3.66
C CYS A 110 -9.64 -0.56 -2.41
N THR A 111 -8.92 0.25 -1.66
CA THR A 111 -8.19 -0.12 -0.44
C THR A 111 -9.05 -0.84 0.60
N MET A 112 -10.37 -0.58 0.65
CA MET A 112 -11.29 -1.34 1.50
C MET A 112 -11.29 -2.84 1.21
N GLN A 113 -10.88 -3.30 0.01
CA GLN A 113 -10.69 -4.72 -0.28
C GLN A 113 -9.64 -5.35 0.63
N ILE A 114 -8.58 -4.61 0.93
CA ILE A 114 -7.49 -5.03 1.83
C ILE A 114 -7.95 -4.91 3.29
N ILE A 115 -8.51 -3.75 3.65
CA ILE A 115 -8.91 -3.43 5.02
C ILE A 115 -9.95 -4.43 5.54
N LEU A 116 -10.91 -4.85 4.73
CA LEU A 116 -11.92 -5.83 5.13
C LEU A 116 -11.34 -7.19 5.53
N LYS A 117 -10.12 -7.54 5.07
CA LYS A 117 -9.47 -8.79 5.43
C LYS A 117 -9.14 -8.89 6.92
N HIS A 118 -9.13 -7.79 7.66
CA HIS A 118 -9.04 -7.83 9.12
C HIS A 118 -10.22 -8.59 9.76
N TRP A 119 -11.38 -8.65 9.10
CA TRP A 119 -12.60 -9.23 9.68
C TRP A 119 -13.23 -10.36 8.86
N THR A 120 -13.00 -10.43 7.54
CA THR A 120 -13.74 -11.36 6.68
C THR A 120 -12.95 -11.81 5.45
N ASP A 121 -13.28 -13.01 4.97
CA ASP A 121 -12.80 -13.54 3.68
C ASP A 121 -13.65 -13.03 2.50
N GLU A 122 -14.80 -12.38 2.77
CA GLU A 122 -15.64 -11.84 1.72
C GLU A 122 -14.86 -10.78 0.90
N VAL A 123 -15.09 -10.77 -0.41
CA VAL A 123 -14.47 -9.82 -1.33
C VAL A 123 -15.48 -8.79 -1.83
N LEU A 124 -15.00 -7.60 -2.15
CA LEU A 124 -15.81 -6.59 -2.82
C LEU A 124 -16.19 -7.08 -4.22
N LYS A 125 -17.48 -6.93 -4.58
CA LYS A 125 -18.02 -7.49 -5.82
C LYS A 125 -18.30 -6.43 -6.88
N SER A 126 -18.12 -5.16 -6.56
CA SER A 126 -18.49 -4.05 -7.42
C SER A 126 -17.50 -2.90 -7.32
N GLN A 127 -17.36 -2.18 -8.41
CA GLN A 127 -16.66 -0.91 -8.46
C GLN A 127 -17.51 0.27 -7.93
N ALA A 128 -18.80 0.04 -7.72
CA ALA A 128 -19.68 1.05 -7.17
C ALA A 128 -19.66 1.03 -5.63
N LYS A 129 -19.16 2.10 -5.01
CA LYS A 129 -19.04 2.24 -3.54
C LYS A 129 -20.37 1.96 -2.83
N GLN A 130 -21.50 2.35 -3.42
CA GLN A 130 -22.83 2.12 -2.81
C GLN A 130 -23.19 0.64 -2.71
N VAL A 131 -22.73 -0.19 -3.65
CA VAL A 131 -22.97 -1.65 -3.65
C VAL A 131 -22.15 -2.34 -2.57
N ASN A 132 -20.97 -1.82 -2.28
CA ASN A 132 -20.06 -2.35 -1.25
C ASN A 132 -20.37 -1.83 0.16
N ALA A 133 -21.05 -0.69 0.30
CA ALA A 133 -21.31 -0.07 1.58
C ALA A 133 -21.99 -0.99 2.62
N PRO A 134 -22.96 -1.85 2.30
CA PRO A 134 -23.55 -2.79 3.25
C PRO A 134 -22.54 -3.80 3.80
N LEU A 135 -21.61 -4.27 2.96
CA LEU A 135 -20.55 -5.19 3.39
C LEU A 135 -19.58 -4.49 4.36
N ILE A 136 -19.17 -3.27 4.03
CA ILE A 136 -18.29 -2.46 4.88
C ILE A 136 -18.97 -2.21 6.23
N GLU A 137 -20.24 -1.77 6.24
CA GLU A 137 -21.04 -1.53 7.45
C GLU A 137 -21.17 -2.79 8.31
N LYS A 138 -21.41 -3.96 7.69
CA LYS A 138 -21.54 -5.24 8.39
C LYS A 138 -20.33 -5.54 9.28
N TYR A 139 -19.13 -5.28 8.80
CA TYR A 139 -17.89 -5.64 9.49
C TYR A 139 -17.27 -4.50 10.29
N THR A 140 -17.35 -3.27 9.80
CA THR A 140 -16.76 -2.10 10.48
C THR A 140 -17.77 -1.35 11.34
N ARG A 141 -19.08 -1.63 11.21
CA ARG A 141 -20.18 -0.89 11.85
C ARG A 141 -20.26 0.60 11.45
N VAL A 142 -19.47 1.02 10.48
CA VAL A 142 -19.46 2.40 9.95
C VAL A 142 -20.52 2.54 8.89
N LYS A 143 -21.63 3.24 9.23
CA LYS A 143 -22.80 3.38 8.36
C LYS A 143 -22.51 4.24 7.14
N GLY A 144 -23.00 3.75 5.98
CA GLY A 144 -22.96 4.49 4.73
C GLY A 144 -21.54 4.97 4.36
N TYR A 145 -20.56 4.08 4.46
CA TYR A 145 -19.16 4.38 4.21
C TYR A 145 -18.93 5.02 2.85
N LYS A 146 -18.24 6.15 2.82
CA LYS A 146 -17.90 6.94 1.62
C LYS A 146 -16.45 7.40 1.57
N GLY A 147 -15.59 6.88 2.46
CA GLY A 147 -14.19 7.31 2.55
C GLY A 147 -14.01 8.73 3.10
N LYS A 148 -14.92 9.23 3.93
CA LYS A 148 -14.75 10.52 4.62
C LYS A 148 -13.77 10.37 5.78
N GLY A 149 -12.98 11.41 6.06
CA GLY A 149 -11.92 11.36 7.07
C GLY A 149 -12.35 10.83 8.44
N ASN A 150 -13.53 11.22 8.95
CA ASN A 150 -14.07 10.67 10.19
C ASN A 150 -14.43 9.18 10.11
N GLN A 151 -14.95 8.72 8.96
CA GLN A 151 -15.28 7.32 8.72
C GLN A 151 -14.00 6.47 8.57
N ILE A 152 -12.99 7.00 7.87
CA ILE A 152 -11.68 6.35 7.76
C ILE A 152 -11.09 6.15 9.16
N LYS A 153 -11.05 7.20 9.97
CA LYS A 153 -10.54 7.12 11.33
C LYS A 153 -11.27 6.09 12.17
N GLU A 154 -12.60 6.06 12.12
CA GLU A 154 -13.43 5.09 12.84
C GLU A 154 -13.13 3.63 12.43
N VAL A 155 -12.83 3.39 11.16
CA VAL A 155 -12.39 2.07 10.67
C VAL A 155 -10.99 1.74 11.18
N MET A 156 -10.04 2.68 11.07
CA MET A 156 -8.64 2.45 11.47
C MET A 156 -8.51 2.16 12.97
N GLU A 157 -9.30 2.80 13.83
CA GLU A 157 -9.32 2.55 15.27
C GLU A 157 -9.70 1.12 15.64
N GLN A 158 -10.39 0.38 14.75
CA GLN A 158 -10.78 -1.02 14.95
C GLN A 158 -9.70 -2.02 14.51
N ILE A 159 -8.64 -1.56 13.85
CA ILE A 159 -7.52 -2.40 13.42
C ILE A 159 -6.58 -2.57 14.61
N THR A 160 -6.28 -3.83 14.95
CA THR A 160 -5.41 -4.23 16.07
C THR A 160 -4.32 -5.19 15.57
N SER A 161 -3.30 -5.43 16.39
CA SER A 161 -2.25 -6.42 16.05
C SER A 161 -2.79 -7.83 15.90
N GLU A 162 -3.87 -8.16 16.63
CA GLU A 162 -4.50 -9.49 16.56
C GLU A 162 -5.20 -9.69 15.22
N ASN A 163 -6.05 -8.73 14.80
CA ASN A 163 -6.76 -8.87 13.53
C ASN A 163 -5.85 -8.60 12.30
N TYR A 164 -4.71 -7.92 12.48
CA TYR A 164 -3.67 -7.82 11.46
C TYR A 164 -3.13 -9.20 11.05
N ARG A 165 -2.81 -10.08 12.00
CA ARG A 165 -2.33 -11.43 11.70
C ARG A 165 -3.35 -12.23 10.88
N VAL A 166 -4.62 -12.13 11.26
CA VAL A 166 -5.72 -12.77 10.53
C VAL A 166 -5.84 -12.20 9.10
N MET A 167 -5.65 -10.89 8.96
CA MET A 167 -5.64 -10.22 7.66
C MET A 167 -4.52 -10.75 6.76
N CYS A 168 -3.30 -10.94 7.27
CA CYS A 168 -2.17 -11.49 6.52
C CYS A 168 -2.50 -12.87 5.91
N GLU A 169 -3.09 -13.77 6.70
CA GLU A 169 -3.50 -15.10 6.22
C GLU A 169 -4.52 -14.99 5.08
N ARG A 170 -5.52 -14.11 5.22
CA ARG A 170 -6.58 -13.90 4.23
C ARG A 170 -6.11 -13.23 2.96
N LEU A 171 -5.12 -12.34 3.04
CA LEU A 171 -4.55 -11.68 1.87
C LEU A 171 -3.83 -12.66 0.95
N ASN A 172 -3.20 -13.68 1.50
CA ASN A 172 -2.52 -14.72 0.71
C ASN A 172 -3.50 -15.56 -0.13
N LEU A 173 -4.79 -15.48 0.14
CA LEU A 173 -5.84 -16.16 -0.63
C LEU A 173 -6.44 -15.27 -1.73
N LEU A 174 -6.06 -13.99 -1.79
CA LEU A 174 -6.56 -13.08 -2.81
C LEU A 174 -5.83 -13.27 -4.14
N GLU A 175 -6.59 -13.11 -5.22
CA GLU A 175 -6.02 -12.93 -6.54
C GLU A 175 -5.13 -11.68 -6.59
N GLN A 176 -3.98 -11.79 -7.23
CA GLN A 176 -3.01 -10.68 -7.36
C GLN A 176 -3.06 -10.00 -8.74
N ASN A 177 -4.08 -10.32 -9.54
CA ASN A 177 -4.28 -9.72 -10.86
C ASN A 177 -5.13 -8.44 -10.72
N ASP A 178 -4.54 -7.30 -11.07
CA ASP A 178 -5.16 -5.99 -10.97
C ASP A 178 -6.41 -5.79 -11.86
N SER A 179 -6.65 -6.66 -12.82
CA SER A 179 -7.85 -6.65 -13.67
C SER A 179 -9.07 -7.36 -13.04
N ILE A 180 -8.89 -8.04 -11.90
CA ILE A 180 -9.93 -8.84 -11.23
C ILE A 180 -10.50 -8.06 -10.04
N ILE A 181 -11.81 -7.83 -10.03
CA ILE A 181 -12.49 -7.21 -8.88
C ILE A 181 -12.37 -8.13 -7.66
N GLY A 182 -11.99 -7.57 -6.52
CA GLY A 182 -11.77 -8.31 -5.30
C GLY A 182 -10.33 -8.77 -5.10
N SER A 183 -9.40 -8.36 -5.96
CA SER A 183 -7.97 -8.67 -5.89
C SER A 183 -7.14 -7.63 -5.16
N SER A 184 -5.91 -7.99 -4.80
CA SER A 184 -4.88 -7.10 -4.29
C SER A 184 -3.53 -7.81 -4.27
N ASN A 185 -2.45 -7.07 -4.46
CA ASN A 185 -1.09 -7.55 -4.25
C ASN A 185 -0.46 -7.01 -2.94
N PHE A 186 -1.27 -6.57 -1.97
CA PHE A 186 -0.78 -5.99 -0.71
C PHE A 186 0.07 -6.98 0.12
N SER A 187 -0.07 -8.29 -0.12
CA SER A 187 0.80 -9.31 0.46
C SER A 187 2.30 -9.05 0.19
N LYS A 188 2.66 -8.40 -0.93
CA LYS A 188 4.04 -7.97 -1.20
C LYS A 188 4.58 -7.03 -0.11
N ILE A 189 3.80 -6.03 0.31
CA ILE A 189 4.24 -5.11 1.40
C ILE A 189 4.46 -5.87 2.71
N ILE A 190 3.58 -6.82 3.03
CA ILE A 190 3.71 -7.63 4.24
C ILE A 190 5.01 -8.44 4.18
N GLU A 191 5.23 -9.15 3.08
CA GLU A 191 6.45 -9.94 2.86
C GLU A 191 7.71 -9.08 2.98
N TRP A 192 7.71 -7.90 2.38
CA TRP A 192 8.87 -7.01 2.43
C TRP A 192 9.11 -6.42 3.81
N PHE A 193 8.08 -5.91 4.47
CA PHE A 193 8.26 -5.16 5.72
C PHE A 193 8.30 -6.04 6.97
N GLU A 194 7.82 -7.27 6.91
CA GLU A 194 8.01 -8.24 8.00
C GLU A 194 9.36 -8.97 7.89
N SER A 195 9.96 -9.01 6.70
CA SER A 195 11.23 -9.69 6.46
C SER A 195 12.37 -9.06 7.26
N GLU A 196 13.22 -9.91 7.86
CA GLU A 196 14.53 -9.50 8.39
C GLU A 196 15.56 -9.30 7.27
N ASN A 197 15.26 -9.79 6.07
CA ASN A 197 16.11 -9.68 4.90
C ASN A 197 15.63 -8.49 4.03
N CYS A 198 16.52 -7.54 3.78
CA CYS A 198 16.27 -6.35 2.97
C CYS A 198 16.66 -6.51 1.48
N GLU A 199 16.99 -7.74 1.03
CA GLU A 199 17.40 -8.00 -0.37
C GLU A 199 16.34 -7.58 -1.40
N TRP A 200 15.06 -7.52 -1.01
CA TRP A 200 13.99 -7.05 -1.89
C TRP A 200 14.23 -5.61 -2.40
N ILE A 201 14.89 -4.75 -1.60
CA ILE A 201 15.23 -3.38 -1.98
C ILE A 201 16.23 -3.42 -3.17
N GLY A 202 17.29 -4.21 -3.04
CA GLY A 202 18.28 -4.39 -4.12
C GLY A 202 17.64 -4.94 -5.38
N LYS A 203 16.80 -5.97 -5.26
CA LYS A 203 16.10 -6.59 -6.41
C LYS A 203 15.19 -5.60 -7.13
N ILE A 204 14.44 -4.76 -6.39
CA ILE A 204 13.62 -3.72 -7.03
C ILE A 204 14.51 -2.72 -7.76
N ASN A 205 15.59 -2.24 -7.14
CA ASN A 205 16.48 -1.27 -7.76
C ASN A 205 17.19 -1.82 -9.01
N GLU A 206 17.65 -3.08 -8.97
CA GLU A 206 18.19 -3.76 -10.17
C GLU A 206 17.18 -3.76 -11.33
N ILE A 207 15.90 -4.02 -11.06
CA ILE A 207 14.84 -3.98 -12.07
C ILE A 207 14.59 -2.54 -12.57
N LEU A 208 14.58 -1.56 -11.68
CA LEU A 208 14.32 -0.15 -12.00
C LEU A 208 15.46 0.50 -12.79
N GLU A 209 16.69 0.02 -12.64
CA GLU A 209 17.89 0.54 -13.29
C GLU A 209 18.29 -0.25 -14.55
N ASN A 210 17.56 -1.34 -14.87
CA ASN A 210 17.80 -2.19 -16.03
C ASN A 210 19.21 -2.83 -16.04
N GLU A 211 19.76 -3.13 -14.85
CA GLU A 211 21.02 -3.85 -14.67
C GLU A 211 20.87 -5.38 -14.54
#